data_93801ec2391924f8ffda3492ee8dda20
#
_entry.id   93801ec2391924f8ffda3492ee8dda20
#
_cell.length_a   1.000
_cell.length_b   1.000
_cell.length_c   1.000
_cell.angle_alpha   90.00
_cell.angle_beta   90.00
_cell.angle_gamma   90.00
#
_symmetry.space_group_name_H-M   'P 1'
#
loop_
_entity.id
_entity.type
_entity.pdbx_description
1 polymer ?
#
loop_
_entity_poly.entity_id
_entity_poly.type
_entity_poly.pdbx_seq_one_letter_code
_entity_poly.pdbx_strand_id
1 'polypeptide(L)' 'MDHWISVYETDLLYRAELTKDILNNEEVDAVILNRKDSSYHFGSIQVMVPPEDREKAAKIVKSIHCE' A
#
# COMPACT_ATOMS: atom_id res chain seq x y z
N MET A 1 7.70 -11.92 3.83
CA MET A 1 7.21 -10.56 4.05
C MET A 1 7.92 -9.82 5.15
N ASP A 2 9.02 -10.37 5.66
CA ASP A 2 9.65 -9.81 6.85
C ASP A 2 10.20 -8.41 6.66
N HIS A 3 10.58 -8.07 5.44
CA HIS A 3 11.21 -6.78 5.18
C HIS A 3 10.35 -5.87 4.32
N TRP A 4 9.10 -6.24 4.13
CA TRP A 4 8.20 -5.44 3.32
C TRP A 4 7.83 -4.17 4.07
N ILE A 5 7.62 -3.10 3.33
CA ILE A 5 7.37 -1.79 3.91
C ILE A 5 6.03 -1.26 3.41
N SER A 6 5.44 -0.41 4.23
CA SER A 6 4.17 0.21 3.88
C SER A 6 4.43 1.45 3.02
N VAL A 7 3.78 1.52 1.87
CA VAL A 7 3.88 2.69 0.99
C VAL A 7 2.58 3.47 0.94
N TYR A 8 1.51 2.94 1.53
CA TYR A 8 0.22 3.61 1.54
C TYR A 8 -0.59 3.08 2.70
N GLU A 9 -1.30 3.98 3.38
CA GLU A 9 -2.17 3.62 4.49
C GLU A 9 -3.51 4.29 4.28
N THR A 10 -4.58 3.55 4.58
CA THR A 10 -5.92 4.08 4.45
C THR A 10 -6.85 3.28 5.35
N ASP A 11 -7.99 3.87 5.69
CA ASP A 11 -9.04 3.13 6.40
C ASP A 11 -10.13 2.66 5.44
N LEU A 12 -9.92 2.84 4.13
CA LEU A 12 -10.89 2.46 3.11
C LEU A 12 -10.30 1.32 2.29
N LEU A 13 -10.94 0.16 2.38
CA LEU A 13 -10.43 -1.03 1.70
C LEU A 13 -10.34 -0.84 0.18
N TYR A 14 -11.35 -0.18 -0.41
CA TYR A 14 -11.36 -0.03 -1.86
C TYR A 14 -10.18 0.79 -2.34
N ARG A 15 -9.72 1.75 -1.55
CA ARG A 15 -8.54 2.55 -1.91
C ARG A 15 -7.27 1.72 -1.85
N ALA A 16 -7.18 0.87 -0.82
CA ALA A 16 -6.02 -0.01 -0.72
C ALA A 16 -5.98 -0.98 -1.89
N GLU A 17 -7.11 -1.54 -2.25
CA GLU A 17 -7.18 -2.49 -3.36
C GLU A 17 -6.84 -1.81 -4.68
N LEU A 18 -7.35 -0.60 -4.89
CA LEU A 18 -7.03 0.14 -6.10
C LEU A 18 -5.53 0.41 -6.20
N THR A 19 -4.95 0.87 -5.11
CA THR A 19 -3.53 1.17 -5.10
C THR A 19 -2.71 -0.10 -5.36
N LYS A 20 -3.10 -1.20 -4.72
CA LYS A 20 -2.41 -2.47 -4.92
C LYS A 20 -2.51 -2.90 -6.39
N ASP A 21 -3.68 -2.79 -6.99
CA ASP A 21 -3.86 -3.20 -8.38
C ASP A 21 -3.00 -2.39 -9.31
N ILE A 22 -2.93 -1.08 -9.09
CA ILE A 22 -2.10 -0.22 -9.94
C ILE A 22 -0.63 -0.60 -9.80
N LEU A 23 -0.19 -0.85 -8.56
CA LEU A 23 1.19 -1.26 -8.34
C LEU A 23 1.51 -2.57 -9.04
N ASN A 24 0.60 -3.54 -8.95
CA ASN A 24 0.81 -4.82 -9.60
C ASN A 24 0.85 -4.67 -11.12
N ASN A 25 0.06 -3.76 -11.68
CA ASN A 25 0.10 -3.48 -13.10
C ASN A 25 1.42 -2.88 -13.53
N GLU A 26 2.11 -2.21 -12.62
CA GLU A 26 3.42 -1.62 -12.90
C GLU A 26 4.56 -2.56 -12.53
N GLU A 27 4.24 -3.83 -12.36
CA GLU A 27 5.23 -4.87 -12.05
C GLU A 27 5.87 -4.69 -10.68
N VAL A 28 5.12 -4.10 -9.75
CA VAL A 28 5.54 -3.98 -8.36
C VAL A 28 4.74 -4.98 -7.53
N ASP A 29 5.43 -5.84 -6.79
CA ASP A 29 4.75 -6.75 -5.88
C ASP A 29 4.13 -5.95 -4.75
N ALA A 30 2.82 -6.07 -4.60
CA ALA A 30 2.12 -5.34 -3.56
C ALA A 30 1.08 -6.24 -2.91
N VAL A 31 0.95 -6.11 -1.60
CA VAL A 31 -0.05 -6.87 -0.85
C VAL A 31 -0.74 -5.92 0.11
N ILE A 32 -1.92 -6.32 0.55
CA ILE A 32 -2.69 -5.55 1.51
C ILE A 32 -2.54 -6.19 2.88
N LEU A 33 -2.19 -5.37 3.86
CA LEU A 33 -2.17 -5.78 5.25
C LEU A 33 -3.31 -5.07 5.97
N ASN A 34 -4.24 -5.86 6.50
CA ASN A 34 -5.42 -5.33 7.15
C ASN A 34 -5.35 -5.60 8.65
N ARG A 35 -5.32 -4.54 9.46
CA ARG A 35 -5.22 -4.66 10.90
C ARG A 35 -6.55 -4.33 11.56
N LYS A 36 -7.45 -5.28 11.52
CA LYS A 36 -8.79 -5.07 12.02
C LYS A 36 -8.89 -5.03 13.53
N ASP A 37 -7.95 -5.65 14.21
CA ASP A 37 -8.00 -5.74 15.66
C ASP A 37 -7.46 -4.49 16.36
N SER A 38 -7.10 -3.49 15.60
CA SER A 38 -6.64 -2.24 16.18
C SER A 38 -7.82 -1.46 16.75
N SER A 39 -7.62 -0.86 17.89
CA SER A 39 -8.64 0.00 18.49
C SER A 39 -8.70 1.37 17.81
N TYR A 40 -7.71 1.68 17.02
CA TYR A 40 -7.68 2.89 16.21
C TYR A 40 -8.02 2.55 14.78
N HIS A 41 -8.73 3.44 14.11
CA HIS A 41 -9.19 3.18 12.76
C HIS A 41 -8.33 3.86 11.69
N PHE A 42 -7.39 4.69 12.10
CA PHE A 42 -6.55 5.40 11.14
C PHE A 42 -5.47 4.48 10.63
N GLY A 43 -5.37 4.39 9.30
CA GLY A 43 -4.30 3.62 8.69
C GLY A 43 -4.32 2.16 9.04
N SER A 44 -5.50 1.62 9.28
CA SER A 44 -5.62 0.20 9.64
C SER A 44 -5.34 -0.71 8.46
N ILE A 45 -5.44 -0.21 7.24
CA ILE A 45 -5.18 -0.98 6.03
C ILE A 45 -3.95 -0.40 5.36
N GLN A 46 -2.97 -1.25 5.09
CA GLN A 46 -1.70 -0.81 4.52
C GLN A 46 -1.41 -1.59 3.25
N VAL A 47 -0.80 -0.90 2.29
CA VAL A 47 -0.30 -1.54 1.08
C VAL A 47 1.21 -1.68 1.25
N MET A 48 1.68 -2.93 1.20
CA MET A 48 3.07 -3.27 1.49
C MET A 48 3.78 -3.70 0.22
N VAL A 49 5.02 -3.31 0.10
CA VAL A 49 5.87 -3.71 -1.02
C VAL A 49 7.23 -4.13 -0.49
N PRO A 50 7.98 -4.96 -1.24
CA PRO A 50 9.33 -5.30 -0.83
C PRO A 50 10.23 -4.08 -0.92
N PRO A 51 11.30 -4.05 -0.10
CA PRO A 51 12.17 -2.87 -0.07
C PRO A 51 12.82 -2.55 -1.41
N GLU A 52 13.03 -3.56 -2.24
CA GLU A 52 13.63 -3.34 -3.56
C GLU A 52 12.72 -2.55 -4.49
N ASP A 53 11.42 -2.58 -4.23
CA ASP A 53 10.44 -1.85 -5.05
C ASP A 53 9.96 -0.56 -4.38
N ARG A 54 10.57 -0.21 -3.27
CA ARG A 54 10.07 0.92 -2.48
C ARG A 54 10.03 2.23 -3.27
N GLU A 55 11.12 2.54 -3.96
CA GLU A 55 11.17 3.81 -4.68
C GLU A 55 10.16 3.84 -5.82
N LYS A 56 10.08 2.75 -6.56
CA LYS A 56 9.12 2.68 -7.67
C LYS A 56 7.70 2.78 -7.15
N ALA A 57 7.41 2.04 -6.08
CA ALA A 57 6.07 2.06 -5.50
C ALA A 57 5.72 3.44 -4.95
N ALA A 58 6.68 4.09 -4.28
CA ALA A 58 6.43 5.41 -3.73
C ALA A 58 6.09 6.42 -4.81
N LYS A 59 6.80 6.35 -5.94
CA LYS A 59 6.51 7.25 -7.05
C LYS A 59 5.12 7.01 -7.62
N ILE A 60 4.73 5.75 -7.75
CA ILE A 60 3.42 5.40 -8.28
C ILE A 60 2.33 5.87 -7.33
N VAL A 61 2.49 5.59 -6.04
CA VAL A 61 1.50 6.01 -5.05
C VAL A 61 1.36 7.53 -5.04
N LYS A 62 2.47 8.24 -5.11
CA LYS A 62 2.43 9.69 -5.14
C LYS A 62 1.69 10.20 -6.36
N SER A 63 1.87 9.52 -7.48
CA SER A 63 1.17 9.91 -8.72
C SER A 63 -0.33 9.66 -8.60
N ILE A 64 -0.72 8.55 -7.99
CA ILE A 64 -2.14 8.21 -7.84
C ILE A 64 -2.83 9.20 -6.89
N HIS A 65 -2.15 9.53 -5.80
CA HIS A 65 -2.74 10.33 -4.73
C HIS A 65 -2.16 11.73 -4.67
N CYS A 66 -1.71 12.23 -5.80
CA CYS A 66 -1.15 13.59 -5.88
C CYS A 66 -2.24 14.62 -5.59
N GLU A 67 -1.89 15.56 -4.74
CA GLU A 67 -2.80 16.63 -4.38
C GLU A 67 -2.55 17.87 -5.22
#